data_592becf7a75bddba2cfb9968dec5946b
#
_entry.id   592becf7a75bddba2cfb9968dec5946b
#
_cell.length_a   1.000
_cell.length_b   1.000
_cell.length_c   1.000
_cell.angle_alpha   90.00
_cell.angle_beta   90.00
_cell.angle_gamma   90.00
#
_symmetry.space_group_name_H-M   'P 1'
#
loop_
_entity.id
_entity.type
_entity.pdbx_description
1 polymer ?
#
loop_
_entity_poly.entity_id
_entity_poly.type
_entity_poly.pdbx_seq_one_letter_code
_entity_poly.pdbx_strand_id
1 'polypeptide(L)'
;MKKKKNGIAGVKIWKVAGSEITEIFVWESHTKPCSMFHSIFTRSKSPFRNYELTLGMQHEMEIKKNVWDPLNIFDTSDDYTYAVIVLNRPIRLKHSLMLRLWEKAQVTVTVDGGTNRWVTYLSEKGIDILNGNNSKYVPHFITGDMDSSSPYILHKLKSFGSEIIVTSDQSYTDYTKALMQLDIYTKAEDINLDGIFVIVEASGRFDHLLGNINTLYKAEHMMCNIQIIQVASDSLTWLLKPGFHKIRIPDELLQENNWCGLLPIGAPAKHISTTGLKWNLSDASMHFGGLVSTSNTYDKCPEVTVNTDVSLIWTMGIEILMNTVTNVENSSIHDC
;
A
#
# COMPACT_ATOMS: atom_id res chain seq x y z
N MET A 1 -48.22 -3.66 22.78
CA MET A 1 -47.48 -4.55 21.90
C MET A 1 -47.26 -3.85 20.56
N LYS A 2 -46.05 -3.32 20.32
CA LYS A 2 -45.65 -2.73 19.01
C LYS A 2 -44.61 -3.67 18.38
N LYS A 3 -44.96 -4.29 17.24
CA LYS A 3 -44.04 -5.09 16.42
C LYS A 3 -43.02 -4.15 15.74
N LYS A 4 -41.72 -4.36 16.02
CA LYS A 4 -40.63 -3.78 15.22
C LYS A 4 -40.59 -4.53 13.88
N LYS A 5 -40.76 -3.81 12.78
CA LYS A 5 -40.45 -4.29 11.44
C LYS A 5 -38.95 -4.14 11.22
N ASN A 6 -38.25 -5.28 11.06
CA ASN A 6 -36.90 -5.29 10.51
C ASN A 6 -36.98 -5.02 9.03
N GLY A 7 -36.44 -3.90 8.58
CA GLY A 7 -36.39 -3.52 7.17
C GLY A 7 -35.17 -4.13 6.49
N ILE A 8 -35.39 -4.95 5.49
CA ILE A 8 -34.39 -5.39 4.51
C ILE A 8 -34.08 -4.20 3.59
N ALA A 9 -32.84 -3.76 3.55
CA ALA A 9 -32.50 -2.47 2.92
C ALA A 9 -32.29 -2.52 1.38
N GLY A 10 -32.49 -3.63 0.69
CA GLY A 10 -32.57 -3.66 -0.78
C GLY A 10 -31.93 -4.90 -1.41
N VAL A 11 -32.65 -5.49 -2.37
CA VAL A 11 -32.17 -6.52 -3.28
C VAL A 11 -32.13 -5.90 -4.69
N LYS A 12 -30.94 -5.83 -5.32
CA LYS A 12 -30.82 -5.49 -6.75
C LYS A 12 -30.43 -6.75 -7.52
N ILE A 13 -31.26 -7.10 -8.49
CA ILE A 13 -31.03 -8.22 -9.39
C ILE A 13 -30.61 -7.66 -10.75
N TRP A 14 -29.44 -8.04 -11.22
CA TRP A 14 -29.00 -7.75 -12.58
C TRP A 14 -28.95 -9.06 -13.38
N LYS A 15 -29.63 -9.09 -14.55
CA LYS A 15 -29.51 -10.19 -15.51
C LYS A 15 -28.52 -9.78 -16.60
N VAL A 16 -27.48 -10.55 -16.79
CA VAL A 16 -26.62 -10.48 -17.97
C VAL A 16 -27.11 -11.51 -18.96
N ALA A 17 -27.42 -11.06 -20.19
CA ALA A 17 -27.93 -11.92 -21.24
C ALA A 17 -26.79 -12.85 -21.73
N GLY A 18 -26.98 -14.17 -21.56
CA GLY A 18 -26.15 -15.19 -22.18
C GLY A 18 -25.56 -16.28 -21.28
N SER A 19 -25.71 -16.24 -19.98
CA SER A 19 -25.33 -17.34 -19.07
C SER A 19 -26.30 -17.46 -17.91
N GLU A 20 -26.64 -18.70 -17.53
CA GLU A 20 -27.44 -18.99 -16.33
C GLU A 20 -26.61 -18.80 -15.05
N ILE A 21 -26.22 -17.55 -14.76
CA ILE A 21 -25.61 -17.18 -13.48
C ILE A 21 -26.53 -16.15 -12.83
N THR A 22 -27.22 -16.55 -11.78
CA THR A 22 -28.02 -15.65 -10.96
C THR A 22 -27.18 -15.26 -9.73
N GLU A 23 -26.60 -14.06 -9.74
CA GLU A 23 -25.96 -13.51 -8.56
C GLU A 23 -27.03 -12.80 -7.69
N ILE A 24 -27.14 -13.22 -6.44
CA ILE A 24 -28.01 -12.60 -5.45
C ILE A 24 -27.11 -11.88 -4.44
N PHE A 25 -27.12 -10.54 -4.48
CA PHE A 25 -26.47 -9.72 -3.46
C PHE A 25 -27.47 -9.37 -2.36
N VAL A 26 -27.21 -9.86 -1.14
CA VAL A 26 -27.95 -9.45 0.06
C VAL A 26 -27.06 -8.48 0.85
N TRP A 27 -27.53 -7.23 0.99
CA TRP A 27 -26.83 -6.22 1.79
C TRP A 27 -27.58 -6.01 3.11
N GLU A 28 -26.99 -6.42 4.22
CA GLU A 28 -27.45 -6.02 5.55
C GLU A 28 -26.64 -4.82 6.03
N SER A 29 -27.35 -3.71 6.28
CA SER A 29 -26.75 -2.58 6.98
C SER A 29 -26.69 -2.91 8.47
N HIS A 30 -25.52 -3.09 9.01
CA HIS A 30 -25.00 -2.69 10.32
C HIS A 30 -23.75 -3.49 10.71
N THR A 31 -22.64 -2.77 10.79
CA THR A 31 -21.47 -3.05 11.67
C THR A 31 -20.92 -4.47 11.72
N LYS A 32 -20.17 -4.89 10.68
CA LYS A 32 -19.12 -5.92 10.79
C LYS A 32 -18.06 -5.75 9.69
N PRO A 33 -16.78 -6.12 9.97
CA PRO A 33 -15.68 -5.93 9.04
C PRO A 33 -15.82 -6.82 7.79
N CYS A 34 -15.21 -6.37 6.73
CA CYS A 34 -15.16 -6.89 5.37
C CYS A 34 -15.13 -8.43 5.29
N SER A 35 -16.29 -9.05 5.09
CA SER A 35 -16.40 -10.43 4.62
C SER A 35 -17.41 -10.45 3.47
N MET A 36 -16.93 -10.19 2.24
CA MET A 36 -17.69 -10.53 1.04
C MET A 36 -17.60 -12.04 0.83
N PHE A 37 -18.64 -12.76 1.15
CA PHE A 37 -18.79 -14.16 0.76
C PHE A 37 -19.11 -14.24 -0.73
N HIS A 38 -18.15 -14.69 -1.54
CA HIS A 38 -18.43 -15.25 -2.86
C HIS A 38 -18.65 -16.76 -2.67
N SER A 39 -19.89 -17.20 -2.66
CA SER A 39 -20.19 -18.62 -2.75
C SER A 39 -20.55 -18.96 -4.20
N ILE A 40 -19.58 -19.48 -4.95
CA ILE A 40 -19.86 -20.14 -6.23
C ILE A 40 -20.28 -21.57 -5.91
N PHE A 41 -21.57 -21.87 -6.08
CA PHE A 41 -22.05 -23.24 -6.00
C PHE A 41 -21.83 -23.97 -7.31
N THR A 42 -20.73 -24.72 -7.42
CA THR A 42 -20.63 -25.82 -8.40
C THR A 42 -20.97 -27.12 -7.67
N ARG A 43 -21.92 -27.88 -8.21
CA ARG A 43 -22.29 -29.20 -7.71
C ARG A 43 -21.11 -30.18 -7.84
N SER A 44 -20.35 -30.39 -6.76
CA SER A 44 -19.45 -31.54 -6.63
C SER A 44 -19.83 -32.39 -5.43
N LYS A 45 -19.63 -33.72 -5.55
CA LYS A 45 -20.16 -34.76 -4.66
C LYS A 45 -19.46 -34.90 -3.30
N SER A 46 -18.88 -33.83 -2.77
CA SER A 46 -18.37 -33.81 -1.38
C SER A 46 -18.24 -32.37 -0.85
N PRO A 47 -19.20 -31.86 -0.10
CA PRO A 47 -19.20 -30.47 0.36
C PRO A 47 -18.12 -30.16 1.44
N PHE A 48 -17.64 -31.16 2.18
CA PHE A 48 -16.75 -30.93 3.32
C PHE A 48 -15.28 -30.68 2.92
N ARG A 49 -14.77 -31.34 1.88
CA ARG A 49 -13.35 -31.19 1.46
C ARG A 49 -13.05 -29.84 0.83
N ASN A 50 -14.01 -29.24 0.14
CA ASN A 50 -13.84 -27.91 -0.46
C ASN A 50 -13.92 -26.79 0.60
N TYR A 51 -14.68 -26.98 1.67
CA TYR A 51 -14.79 -26.02 2.78
C TYR A 51 -13.48 -25.92 3.57
N GLU A 52 -12.83 -27.05 3.87
CA GLU A 52 -11.54 -27.07 4.58
C GLU A 52 -10.41 -26.48 3.73
N LEU A 53 -10.37 -26.73 2.40
CA LEU A 53 -9.40 -26.12 1.49
C LEU A 53 -9.61 -24.61 1.38
N THR A 54 -10.85 -24.15 1.28
CA THR A 54 -11.16 -22.71 1.19
C THR A 54 -10.83 -21.98 2.49
N LEU A 55 -11.13 -22.58 3.65
CA LEU A 55 -10.77 -22.05 4.96
C LEU A 55 -9.25 -22.04 5.17
N GLY A 56 -8.55 -23.10 4.75
CA GLY A 56 -7.09 -23.19 4.82
C GLY A 56 -6.42 -22.09 3.97
N MET A 57 -6.85 -21.92 2.74
CA MET A 57 -6.32 -20.87 1.86
C MET A 57 -6.63 -19.45 2.37
N GLN A 58 -7.83 -19.22 2.93
CA GLN A 58 -8.18 -17.93 3.54
C GLN A 58 -7.33 -17.65 4.78
N HIS A 59 -7.08 -18.66 5.61
CA HIS A 59 -6.24 -18.53 6.80
C HIS A 59 -4.76 -18.29 6.43
N GLU A 60 -4.21 -18.98 5.43
CA GLU A 60 -2.87 -18.72 4.90
C GLU A 60 -2.74 -17.31 4.30
N MET A 61 -3.76 -16.87 3.56
CA MET A 61 -3.80 -15.50 3.01
C MET A 61 -3.86 -14.44 4.12
N GLU A 62 -4.66 -14.66 5.19
CA GLU A 62 -4.71 -13.74 6.34
C GLU A 62 -3.38 -13.70 7.10
N ILE A 63 -2.72 -14.85 7.28
CA ILE A 63 -1.40 -14.91 7.91
C ILE A 63 -0.37 -14.15 7.07
N LYS A 64 -0.35 -14.34 5.76
CA LYS A 64 0.60 -13.65 4.85
C LYS A 64 0.41 -12.12 4.88
N LYS A 65 -0.82 -11.62 5.02
CA LYS A 65 -1.13 -10.17 5.07
C LYS A 65 -0.65 -9.46 6.31
N ASN A 66 -0.56 -10.17 7.42
CA ASN A 66 -0.17 -9.60 8.70
C ASN A 66 1.35 -9.73 8.97
N VAL A 67 2.10 -10.29 8.03
CA VAL A 67 3.57 -10.30 8.05
C VAL A 67 4.08 -9.17 7.14
N TRP A 68 4.84 -8.26 7.72
CA TRP A 68 5.44 -7.12 7.05
C TRP A 68 6.93 -7.34 6.92
N ASP A 69 7.42 -7.25 5.69
CA ASP A 69 8.86 -7.36 5.41
C ASP A 69 9.36 -6.10 4.70
N PRO A 70 10.00 -5.18 5.42
CA PRO A 70 10.53 -3.96 4.83
C PRO A 70 11.60 -4.21 3.77
N LEU A 71 12.24 -5.39 3.76
CA LEU A 71 13.23 -5.74 2.75
C LEU A 71 12.62 -5.92 1.36
N ASN A 72 11.33 -6.17 1.23
CA ASN A 72 10.66 -6.25 -0.07
C ASN A 72 10.83 -4.99 -0.94
N ILE A 73 11.19 -3.84 -0.33
CA ILE A 73 11.52 -2.61 -1.06
C ILE A 73 12.94 -2.66 -1.60
N PHE A 74 13.86 -3.32 -0.89
CA PHE A 74 15.28 -3.38 -1.20
C PHE A 74 15.65 -4.63 -1.99
N ASP A 75 15.07 -5.76 -1.62
CA ASP A 75 15.21 -7.04 -2.31
C ASP A 75 13.91 -7.29 -3.12
N THR A 76 13.94 -6.90 -4.37
CA THR A 76 12.85 -7.15 -5.29
C THR A 76 12.99 -8.55 -5.87
N SER A 77 12.79 -9.59 -5.03
CA SER A 77 12.67 -10.97 -5.51
C SER A 77 11.47 -11.06 -6.48
N ASP A 78 11.58 -11.92 -7.48
CA ASP A 78 10.52 -12.11 -8.48
C ASP A 78 9.21 -12.70 -7.87
N ASP A 79 9.28 -13.09 -6.59
CA ASP A 79 8.15 -13.68 -5.85
C ASP A 79 7.20 -12.64 -5.21
N TYR A 80 7.57 -11.34 -5.18
CA TYR A 80 6.76 -10.27 -4.61
C TYR A 80 6.30 -9.31 -5.70
N THR A 81 5.01 -9.39 -6.04
CA THR A 81 4.40 -8.56 -7.09
C THR A 81 3.89 -7.25 -6.53
N TYR A 82 4.25 -6.14 -7.16
CA TYR A 82 3.85 -4.83 -6.62
C TYR A 82 3.62 -3.77 -7.69
N ALA A 83 2.92 -2.71 -7.28
CA ALA A 83 2.81 -1.48 -8.05
C ALA A 83 3.60 -0.35 -7.39
N VAL A 84 4.05 0.61 -8.21
CA VAL A 84 4.66 1.86 -7.75
C VAL A 84 3.79 3.05 -8.12
N ILE A 85 3.49 3.89 -7.14
CA ILE A 85 2.75 5.16 -7.33
C ILE A 85 3.67 6.33 -6.97
N VAL A 86 3.84 7.30 -7.87
CA VAL A 86 4.60 8.53 -7.62
C VAL A 86 3.64 9.70 -7.42
N LEU A 87 3.62 10.27 -6.21
CA LEU A 87 2.82 11.45 -5.88
C LEU A 87 3.54 12.75 -6.23
N ASN A 88 2.82 13.87 -6.23
CA ASN A 88 3.39 15.22 -6.49
C ASN A 88 4.26 15.70 -5.32
N ARG A 89 5.39 15.03 -5.13
CA ARG A 89 6.44 15.37 -4.14
C ARG A 89 7.82 15.21 -4.76
N PRO A 90 8.86 15.93 -4.30
CA PRO A 90 10.22 15.67 -4.72
C PRO A 90 10.60 14.21 -4.45
N ILE A 91 11.18 13.54 -5.45
CA ILE A 91 11.68 12.18 -5.28
C ILE A 91 13.09 12.26 -4.74
N ARG A 92 13.30 11.84 -3.50
CA ARG A 92 14.60 11.89 -2.81
C ARG A 92 15.20 10.52 -2.52
N LEU A 93 14.55 9.48 -2.99
CA LEU A 93 15.10 8.13 -2.93
C LEU A 93 16.39 8.03 -3.71
N LYS A 94 17.30 7.15 -3.27
CA LYS A 94 18.50 6.82 -4.03
C LYS A 94 18.14 6.38 -5.43
N HIS A 95 18.93 6.83 -6.39
CA HIS A 95 18.64 6.62 -7.81
C HIS A 95 18.53 5.14 -8.18
N SER A 96 19.49 4.33 -7.76
CA SER A 96 19.51 2.90 -8.01
C SER A 96 18.28 2.18 -7.42
N LEU A 97 17.90 2.52 -6.20
CA LEU A 97 16.71 1.96 -5.57
C LEU A 97 15.43 2.38 -6.31
N MET A 98 15.29 3.68 -6.63
CA MET A 98 14.08 4.18 -7.29
C MET A 98 13.90 3.56 -8.69
N LEU A 99 14.99 3.48 -9.48
CA LEU A 99 14.92 2.84 -10.80
C LEU A 99 14.60 1.35 -10.70
N ARG A 100 15.23 0.63 -9.76
CA ARG A 100 14.95 -0.79 -9.56
C ARG A 100 13.50 -1.04 -9.14
N LEU A 101 12.97 -0.24 -8.20
CA LEU A 101 11.56 -0.31 -7.81
C LEU A 101 10.64 -0.08 -9.01
N TRP A 102 10.97 0.89 -9.85
CA TRP A 102 10.17 1.18 -11.03
C TRP A 102 10.24 0.06 -12.08
N GLU A 103 11.45 -0.41 -12.40
CA GLU A 103 11.67 -1.39 -13.46
C GLU A 103 11.08 -2.78 -13.15
N LYS A 104 11.00 -3.15 -11.87
CA LYS A 104 10.44 -4.43 -11.41
C LYS A 104 8.95 -4.38 -11.06
N ALA A 105 8.36 -3.18 -11.02
CA ALA A 105 6.93 -3.03 -10.73
C ALA A 105 6.07 -3.61 -11.86
N GLN A 106 5.04 -4.37 -11.50
CA GLN A 106 4.04 -4.86 -12.44
C GLN A 106 3.20 -3.71 -13.03
N VAL A 107 2.92 -2.70 -12.20
CA VAL A 107 2.18 -1.50 -12.63
C VAL A 107 2.86 -0.26 -12.07
N THR A 108 3.08 0.74 -12.92
CA THR A 108 3.66 2.02 -12.54
C THR A 108 2.68 3.16 -12.82
N VAL A 109 2.52 4.04 -11.84
CA VAL A 109 1.54 5.13 -11.86
C VAL A 109 2.20 6.44 -11.46
N THR A 110 1.90 7.51 -12.17
CA THR A 110 2.20 8.86 -11.70
C THR A 110 0.91 9.64 -11.47
N VAL A 111 0.91 10.49 -10.45
CA VAL A 111 -0.31 11.15 -9.98
C VAL A 111 -0.17 12.65 -10.16
N ASP A 112 -0.97 13.20 -11.09
CA ASP A 112 -1.01 14.63 -11.43
C ASP A 112 0.41 15.23 -11.59
N GLY A 113 0.76 16.29 -10.86
CA GLY A 113 2.10 16.87 -10.86
C GLY A 113 3.25 15.91 -10.49
N GLY A 114 2.95 14.73 -9.93
CA GLY A 114 3.91 13.64 -9.77
C GLY A 114 4.52 13.16 -11.08
N THR A 115 3.79 13.32 -12.18
CA THR A 115 4.29 13.07 -13.54
C THR A 115 5.46 14.01 -13.88
N ASN A 116 5.32 15.30 -13.58
CA ASN A 116 6.42 16.27 -13.80
C ASN A 116 7.61 15.94 -12.88
N ARG A 117 7.35 15.52 -11.62
CA ARG A 117 8.41 15.11 -10.69
C ARG A 117 9.19 13.91 -11.21
N TRP A 118 8.50 12.91 -11.75
CA TRP A 118 9.13 11.73 -12.32
C TRP A 118 10.01 12.08 -13.53
N VAL A 119 9.49 12.85 -14.48
CA VAL A 119 10.25 13.31 -15.64
C VAL A 119 11.48 14.12 -15.24
N THR A 120 11.32 15.06 -14.28
CA THR A 120 12.43 15.87 -13.78
C THR A 120 13.49 15.01 -13.11
N TYR A 121 13.08 14.08 -12.24
CA TYR A 121 13.97 13.16 -11.54
C TYR A 121 14.82 12.32 -12.50
N LEU A 122 14.22 11.78 -13.56
CA LEU A 122 14.93 11.02 -14.58
C LEU A 122 15.88 11.91 -15.38
N SER A 123 15.43 13.11 -15.79
CA SER A 123 16.24 14.06 -16.54
C SER A 123 17.50 14.50 -15.79
N GLU A 124 17.40 14.72 -14.47
CA GLU A 124 18.55 15.03 -13.60
C GLU A 124 19.60 13.91 -13.57
N LYS A 125 19.22 12.71 -13.99
CA LYS A 125 20.08 11.51 -14.08
C LYS A 125 20.46 11.17 -15.52
N GLY A 126 20.20 12.07 -16.47
CA GLY A 126 20.53 11.89 -17.88
C GLY A 126 19.58 10.93 -18.61
N ILE A 127 18.42 10.59 -18.02
CA ILE A 127 17.41 9.74 -18.64
C ILE A 127 16.31 10.63 -19.22
N ASP A 128 16.26 10.76 -20.54
CA ASP A 128 15.19 11.47 -21.23
C ASP A 128 14.13 10.48 -21.72
N ILE A 129 12.93 10.51 -21.08
CA ILE A 129 11.79 9.69 -21.47
C ILE A 129 10.86 10.38 -22.47
N LEU A 130 11.09 11.66 -22.78
CA LEU A 130 10.25 12.44 -23.69
C LEU A 130 10.70 12.33 -25.16
N ASN A 131 11.82 11.67 -25.42
CA ASN A 131 12.34 11.41 -26.77
C ASN A 131 11.98 10.01 -27.31
N GLY A 132 11.31 9.16 -26.51
CA GLY A 132 10.87 7.82 -26.88
C GLY A 132 11.90 6.70 -26.70
N ASN A 133 13.13 7.00 -26.26
CA ASN A 133 14.21 5.99 -26.16
C ASN A 133 14.18 5.16 -24.87
N ASN A 134 13.50 5.63 -23.84
CA ASN A 134 13.51 5.03 -22.49
C ASN A 134 12.11 4.55 -22.08
N SER A 135 11.46 3.77 -22.94
CA SER A 135 10.05 3.33 -22.77
C SER A 135 9.79 2.60 -21.44
N LYS A 136 10.77 1.90 -20.88
CA LYS A 136 10.64 1.20 -19.59
C LYS A 136 10.36 2.13 -18.39
N TYR A 137 10.58 3.43 -18.54
CA TYR A 137 10.31 4.43 -17.52
C TYR A 137 9.00 5.20 -17.77
N VAL A 138 8.30 4.93 -18.86
CA VAL A 138 6.98 5.48 -19.14
C VAL A 138 5.97 4.84 -18.19
N PRO A 139 5.16 5.61 -17.43
CA PRO A 139 4.16 5.04 -16.54
C PRO A 139 3.08 4.28 -17.32
N HIS A 140 2.55 3.21 -16.76
CA HIS A 140 1.42 2.49 -17.35
C HIS A 140 0.23 3.43 -17.48
N PHE A 141 -0.09 4.17 -16.42
CA PHE A 141 -1.09 5.22 -16.52
C PHE A 141 -0.75 6.43 -15.63
N ILE A 142 -1.38 7.55 -15.97
CA ILE A 142 -1.29 8.83 -15.25
C ILE A 142 -2.70 9.19 -14.82
N THR A 143 -2.89 9.51 -13.53
CA THR A 143 -4.21 9.85 -12.99
C THR A 143 -4.16 11.12 -12.14
N GLY A 144 -5.29 11.80 -11.99
CA GLY A 144 -5.45 13.05 -11.24
C GLY A 144 -6.42 13.99 -11.95
N ASP A 145 -6.57 15.22 -11.46
CA ASP A 145 -7.35 16.26 -12.15
C ASP A 145 -6.53 17.01 -13.23
N MET A 146 -5.22 16.72 -13.31
CA MET A 146 -4.24 17.23 -14.28
C MET A 146 -3.98 18.73 -14.18
N ASP A 147 -4.36 19.39 -13.11
CA ASP A 147 -4.17 20.83 -12.91
C ASP A 147 -2.71 21.22 -12.68
N SER A 148 -1.91 20.31 -12.12
CA SER A 148 -0.47 20.50 -11.85
C SER A 148 0.42 19.78 -12.88
N SER A 149 -0.14 19.09 -13.85
CA SER A 149 0.59 18.36 -14.88
C SER A 149 0.88 19.22 -16.12
N SER A 150 2.07 19.09 -16.69
CA SER A 150 2.40 19.75 -17.96
C SER A 150 1.65 19.11 -19.13
N PRO A 151 0.82 19.86 -19.90
CA PRO A 151 0.13 19.31 -21.06
C PRO A 151 1.08 18.73 -22.11
N TYR A 152 2.28 19.31 -22.27
CA TYR A 152 3.30 18.79 -23.17
C TYR A 152 3.80 17.41 -22.72
N ILE A 153 4.12 17.26 -21.43
CA ILE A 153 4.57 15.99 -20.87
C ILE A 153 3.48 14.93 -21.03
N LEU A 154 2.24 15.25 -20.67
CA LEU A 154 1.10 14.34 -20.80
C LEU A 154 0.92 13.87 -22.25
N HIS A 155 0.96 14.81 -23.21
CA HIS A 155 0.85 14.48 -24.63
C HIS A 155 1.96 13.53 -25.08
N LYS A 156 3.21 13.79 -24.67
CA LYS A 156 4.36 12.94 -25.00
C LYS A 156 4.23 11.54 -24.41
N LEU A 157 3.98 11.43 -23.11
CA LEU A 157 3.86 10.13 -22.44
C LEU A 157 2.69 9.31 -22.99
N LYS A 158 1.56 9.97 -23.32
CA LYS A 158 0.45 9.32 -24.01
C LYS A 158 0.87 8.74 -25.37
N SER A 159 1.68 9.46 -26.15
CA SER A 159 2.18 8.99 -27.46
C SER A 159 3.16 7.81 -27.32
N PHE A 160 3.71 7.58 -26.14
CA PHE A 160 4.60 6.44 -25.80
C PHE A 160 3.88 5.31 -25.07
N GLY A 161 2.54 5.35 -24.98
CA GLY A 161 1.71 4.25 -24.49
C GLY A 161 1.14 4.44 -23.09
N SER A 162 1.42 5.55 -22.39
CA SER A 162 0.80 5.81 -21.10
C SER A 162 -0.69 6.13 -21.25
N GLU A 163 -1.54 5.51 -20.45
CA GLU A 163 -2.96 5.86 -20.37
C GLU A 163 -3.15 7.12 -19.51
N ILE A 164 -4.01 8.06 -19.93
CA ILE A 164 -4.34 9.26 -19.17
C ILE A 164 -5.75 9.12 -18.62
N ILE A 165 -5.87 9.00 -17.29
CA ILE A 165 -7.14 8.80 -16.58
C ILE A 165 -7.46 10.07 -15.77
N VAL A 166 -8.28 10.95 -16.32
CA VAL A 166 -8.68 12.18 -15.64
C VAL A 166 -9.72 11.89 -14.57
N THR A 167 -9.44 12.30 -13.34
CA THR A 167 -10.33 12.10 -12.17
C THR A 167 -10.70 13.46 -11.57
N SER A 168 -11.87 13.99 -11.94
CA SER A 168 -12.34 15.33 -11.54
C SER A 168 -13.02 15.40 -10.18
N ASP A 169 -13.29 14.26 -9.52
CA ASP A 169 -13.94 14.24 -8.21
C ASP A 169 -13.05 14.89 -7.15
N GLN A 170 -13.55 15.93 -6.52
CA GLN A 170 -12.86 16.69 -5.47
C GLN A 170 -13.12 16.15 -4.05
N SER A 171 -13.96 15.10 -3.91
CA SER A 171 -14.27 14.48 -2.61
C SER A 171 -13.12 13.62 -2.08
N TYR A 172 -12.16 13.28 -2.95
CA TYR A 172 -11.00 12.46 -2.63
C TYR A 172 -9.69 13.13 -3.04
N THR A 173 -8.64 12.87 -2.28
CA THR A 173 -7.27 13.25 -2.69
C THR A 173 -6.85 12.48 -3.96
N ASP A 174 -5.96 13.04 -4.76
CA ASP A 174 -5.45 12.35 -5.95
C ASP A 174 -4.79 11.03 -5.62
N TYR A 175 -4.15 10.92 -4.46
CA TYR A 175 -3.63 9.64 -3.97
C TYR A 175 -4.75 8.61 -3.75
N THR A 176 -5.87 8.99 -3.10
CA THR A 176 -7.01 8.08 -2.93
C THR A 176 -7.59 7.67 -4.29
N LYS A 177 -7.74 8.63 -5.21
CA LYS A 177 -8.23 8.36 -6.58
C LYS A 177 -7.28 7.44 -7.35
N ALA A 178 -5.95 7.61 -7.17
CA ALA A 178 -4.96 6.75 -7.80
C ALA A 178 -5.07 5.29 -7.34
N LEU A 179 -5.30 5.04 -6.05
CA LEU A 179 -5.55 3.69 -5.55
C LEU A 179 -6.83 3.08 -6.14
N MET A 180 -7.91 3.87 -6.28
CA MET A 180 -9.14 3.42 -6.92
C MET A 180 -8.92 3.05 -8.40
N GLN A 181 -8.16 3.86 -9.14
CA GLN A 181 -7.85 3.57 -10.54
C GLN A 181 -6.93 2.36 -10.69
N LEU A 182 -5.97 2.20 -9.77
CA LEU A 182 -5.10 1.01 -9.75
C LEU A 182 -5.91 -0.27 -9.48
N ASP A 183 -6.88 -0.25 -8.56
CA ASP A 183 -7.76 -1.38 -8.29
C ASP A 183 -8.61 -1.75 -9.52
N ILE A 184 -9.13 -0.75 -10.25
CA ILE A 184 -9.87 -0.96 -11.50
C ILE A 184 -8.95 -1.56 -12.58
N TYR A 185 -7.75 -0.98 -12.76
CA TYR A 185 -6.78 -1.40 -13.76
C TYR A 185 -6.31 -2.84 -13.53
N THR A 186 -5.90 -3.17 -12.29
CA THR A 186 -5.40 -4.50 -11.97
C THR A 186 -6.47 -5.58 -12.11
N LYS A 187 -7.74 -5.27 -11.80
CA LYS A 187 -8.86 -6.19 -12.04
C LYS A 187 -9.17 -6.38 -13.53
N ALA A 188 -9.03 -5.33 -14.33
CA ALA A 188 -9.27 -5.42 -15.77
C ALA A 188 -8.18 -6.24 -16.47
N GLU A 189 -6.93 -6.15 -16.04
CA GLU A 189 -5.76 -6.83 -16.60
C GLU A 189 -5.44 -8.17 -15.92
N ASP A 190 -6.29 -8.63 -14.96
CA ASP A 190 -6.08 -9.85 -14.14
C ASP A 190 -4.70 -9.88 -13.44
N ILE A 191 -4.26 -8.72 -12.94
CA ILE A 191 -2.99 -8.55 -12.22
C ILE A 191 -3.24 -8.70 -10.72
N ASN A 192 -2.54 -9.64 -10.09
CA ASN A 192 -2.54 -9.83 -8.65
C ASN A 192 -1.32 -9.14 -8.04
N LEU A 193 -1.54 -8.24 -7.09
CA LEU A 193 -0.49 -7.53 -6.37
C LEU A 193 -0.41 -7.99 -4.91
N ASP A 194 0.80 -8.22 -4.42
CA ASP A 194 1.09 -8.41 -2.99
C ASP A 194 1.19 -7.05 -2.28
N GLY A 195 1.70 -6.01 -2.96
CA GLY A 195 1.90 -4.70 -2.37
C GLY A 195 1.83 -3.50 -3.32
N ILE A 196 1.79 -2.32 -2.73
CA ILE A 196 1.86 -1.02 -3.42
C ILE A 196 2.87 -0.16 -2.68
N PHE A 197 3.91 0.26 -3.39
CA PHE A 197 4.87 1.24 -2.89
C PHE A 197 4.50 2.64 -3.38
N VAL A 198 4.22 3.53 -2.44
CA VAL A 198 3.80 4.90 -2.75
C VAL A 198 4.92 5.85 -2.40
N ILE A 199 5.51 6.47 -3.42
CA ILE A 199 6.62 7.40 -3.25
C ILE A 199 6.07 8.73 -2.74
N VAL A 200 6.47 9.05 -1.51
CA VAL A 200 6.05 10.25 -0.76
C VAL A 200 7.27 10.97 -0.17
N GLU A 201 7.03 12.03 0.57
CA GLU A 201 8.00 12.65 1.48
C GLU A 201 7.38 12.78 2.87
N ALA A 202 8.19 12.51 3.91
CA ALA A 202 7.80 12.65 5.31
C ALA A 202 7.91 14.10 5.81
N SER A 203 8.08 15.08 4.92
CA SER A 203 8.29 16.49 5.23
C SER A 203 7.43 17.43 4.36
N GLY A 204 7.37 18.71 4.72
CA GLY A 204 6.70 19.75 3.96
C GLY A 204 5.32 20.10 4.51
N ARG A 205 4.33 20.24 3.67
CA ARG A 205 2.96 20.62 4.06
C ARG A 205 2.32 19.55 4.95
N PHE A 206 2.04 19.92 6.20
CA PHE A 206 1.49 19.01 7.22
C PHE A 206 0.11 18.45 6.85
N ASP A 207 -0.74 19.26 6.20
CA ASP A 207 -2.04 18.82 5.71
C ASP A 207 -1.93 17.70 4.65
N HIS A 208 -0.90 17.76 3.77
CA HIS A 208 -0.64 16.69 2.81
C HIS A 208 -0.16 15.41 3.49
N LEU A 209 0.67 15.52 4.55
CA LEU A 209 1.09 14.35 5.33
C LEU A 209 -0.12 13.66 5.96
N LEU A 210 -1.00 14.43 6.61
CA LEU A 210 -2.24 13.89 7.20
C LEU A 210 -3.19 13.36 6.13
N GLY A 211 -3.28 13.99 4.96
CA GLY A 211 -4.06 13.52 3.83
C GLY A 211 -3.56 12.15 3.31
N ASN A 212 -2.24 11.95 3.24
CA ASN A 212 -1.64 10.68 2.88
C ASN A 212 -1.92 9.60 3.93
N ILE A 213 -1.80 9.92 5.21
CA ILE A 213 -2.18 9.02 6.31
C ILE A 213 -3.67 8.66 6.23
N ASN A 214 -4.55 9.65 6.03
CA ASN A 214 -5.99 9.40 5.88
C ASN A 214 -6.30 8.48 4.69
N THR A 215 -5.51 8.54 3.63
CA THR A 215 -5.66 7.62 2.49
C THR A 215 -5.34 6.19 2.87
N LEU A 216 -4.36 5.92 3.75
CA LEU A 216 -4.10 4.56 4.26
C LEU A 216 -5.32 3.99 5.01
N TYR A 217 -5.99 4.81 5.83
CA TYR A 217 -7.23 4.39 6.50
C TYR A 217 -8.38 4.12 5.51
N LYS A 218 -8.53 4.95 4.48
CA LYS A 218 -9.54 4.72 3.41
C LYS A 218 -9.23 3.44 2.63
N ALA A 219 -7.96 3.18 2.34
CA ALA A 219 -7.50 2.02 1.60
C ALA A 219 -7.77 0.69 2.33
N GLU A 220 -7.87 0.71 3.66
CA GLU A 220 -8.27 -0.45 4.47
C GLU A 220 -9.56 -1.11 3.96
N HIS A 221 -10.51 -0.31 3.48
CA HIS A 221 -11.80 -0.78 2.98
C HIS A 221 -11.84 -1.00 1.46
N MET A 222 -10.95 -0.35 0.71
CA MET A 222 -10.92 -0.44 -0.75
C MET A 222 -10.04 -1.58 -1.25
N MET A 223 -8.89 -1.78 -0.61
CA MET A 223 -7.85 -2.73 -1.03
C MET A 223 -7.47 -3.66 0.13
N CYS A 224 -8.46 -4.39 0.67
CA CYS A 224 -8.34 -5.18 1.91
C CYS A 224 -7.20 -6.18 1.92
N ASN A 225 -6.73 -6.62 0.75
CA ASN A 225 -5.79 -7.73 0.61
C ASN A 225 -4.38 -7.33 0.16
N ILE A 226 -4.14 -6.03 -0.04
CA ILE A 226 -2.88 -5.52 -0.57
C ILE A 226 -2.18 -4.70 0.52
N GLN A 227 -0.88 -4.93 0.68
CA GLN A 227 -0.04 -4.14 1.58
C GLN A 227 0.29 -2.80 0.92
N ILE A 228 -0.03 -1.67 1.57
CA ILE A 228 0.28 -0.33 1.05
C ILE A 228 1.32 0.29 1.95
N ILE A 229 2.48 0.57 1.38
CA ILE A 229 3.63 1.15 2.09
C ILE A 229 3.97 2.50 1.47
N GLN A 230 3.90 3.55 2.26
CA GLN A 230 4.43 4.85 1.89
C GLN A 230 5.94 4.85 2.09
N VAL A 231 6.67 5.21 1.05
CA VAL A 231 8.13 5.19 0.97
C VAL A 231 8.64 6.62 0.86
N ALA A 232 9.27 7.12 1.91
CA ALA A 232 9.98 8.39 1.93
C ALA A 232 11.50 8.18 1.83
N SER A 233 12.25 9.26 1.76
CA SER A 233 13.72 9.22 1.65
C SER A 233 14.41 8.56 2.84
N ASP A 234 13.78 8.60 4.01
CA ASP A 234 14.34 8.20 5.31
C ASP A 234 13.46 7.22 6.09
N SER A 235 12.24 6.98 5.63
CA SER A 235 11.26 6.23 6.41
C SER A 235 10.23 5.48 5.58
N LEU A 236 9.67 4.43 6.19
CA LEU A 236 8.50 3.71 5.71
C LEU A 236 7.33 3.95 6.65
N THR A 237 6.13 4.01 6.09
CA THR A 237 4.88 4.19 6.86
C THR A 237 3.75 3.37 6.27
N TRP A 238 3.03 2.63 7.11
CA TRP A 238 1.86 1.86 6.70
C TRP A 238 0.83 1.72 7.82
N LEU A 239 -0.34 1.18 7.47
CA LEU A 239 -1.43 0.94 8.41
C LEU A 239 -1.40 -0.51 8.90
N LEU A 240 -1.35 -0.71 10.20
CA LEU A 240 -1.64 -1.98 10.87
C LEU A 240 -3.15 -2.00 11.19
N LYS A 241 -3.89 -2.96 10.63
CA LYS A 241 -5.32 -3.17 10.91
C LYS A 241 -5.54 -3.77 12.31
N PRO A 242 -6.78 -3.81 12.84
CA PRO A 242 -7.04 -4.56 14.06
C PRO A 242 -6.59 -6.02 13.93
N GLY A 243 -5.93 -6.55 14.97
CA GLY A 243 -5.42 -7.92 15.01
C GLY A 243 -3.93 -8.02 15.31
N PHE A 244 -3.37 -9.18 15.03
CA PHE A 244 -1.99 -9.54 15.30
C PHE A 244 -1.13 -9.36 14.06
N HIS A 245 -0.03 -8.62 14.19
CA HIS A 245 0.95 -8.35 13.13
C HIS A 245 2.34 -8.78 13.54
N LYS A 246 3.12 -9.20 12.54
CA LYS A 246 4.55 -9.46 12.62
C LYS A 246 5.28 -8.55 11.66
N ILE A 247 6.32 -7.90 12.14
CA ILE A 247 7.16 -7.00 11.36
C ILE A 247 8.59 -7.55 11.45
N ARG A 248 9.12 -7.99 10.33
CA ARG A 248 10.52 -8.40 10.23
C ARG A 248 11.42 -7.18 10.32
N ILE A 249 12.46 -7.29 11.10
CA ILE A 249 13.44 -6.21 11.28
C ILE A 249 14.76 -6.68 10.69
N PRO A 250 15.24 -6.05 9.62
CA PRO A 250 16.55 -6.35 9.03
C PRO A 250 17.68 -6.21 10.04
N ASP A 251 18.69 -7.05 9.92
CA ASP A 251 19.82 -7.09 10.87
C ASP A 251 20.56 -5.75 10.96
N GLU A 252 20.60 -4.99 9.86
CA GLU A 252 21.19 -3.65 9.80
C GLU A 252 20.45 -2.66 10.71
N LEU A 253 19.16 -2.86 10.91
CA LEU A 253 18.33 -2.02 11.78
C LEU A 253 18.37 -2.43 13.25
N LEU A 254 18.96 -3.57 13.60
CA LEU A 254 19.11 -4.02 14.99
C LEU A 254 20.26 -3.30 15.71
N GLN A 255 21.02 -2.47 14.99
CA GLN A 255 22.08 -1.64 15.57
C GLN A 255 21.51 -0.39 16.25
N GLU A 256 22.36 0.33 17.01
CA GLU A 256 21.95 1.56 17.69
C GLU A 256 21.55 2.66 16.71
N ASN A 257 20.68 3.57 17.17
CA ASN A 257 20.14 4.75 16.47
C ASN A 257 19.07 4.51 15.41
N ASN A 258 18.49 3.33 15.29
CA ASN A 258 17.29 3.13 14.49
C ASN A 258 16.03 3.43 15.31
N TRP A 259 15.02 3.91 14.64
CA TRP A 259 13.78 4.32 15.28
C TRP A 259 12.56 3.70 14.62
N CYS A 260 11.51 3.54 15.43
CA CYS A 260 10.17 3.23 14.95
C CYS A 260 9.12 3.96 15.79
N GLY A 261 7.91 4.01 15.30
CA GLY A 261 6.77 4.62 15.96
C GLY A 261 5.48 3.87 15.70
N LEU A 262 4.57 3.98 16.68
CA LEU A 262 3.23 3.41 16.62
C LEU A 262 2.23 4.49 17.05
N LEU A 263 1.31 4.86 16.13
CA LEU A 263 0.50 6.08 16.26
C LEU A 263 -0.99 5.78 16.12
N PRO A 264 -1.81 6.04 17.15
CA PRO A 264 -3.26 5.85 17.14
C PRO A 264 -3.98 7.08 16.56
N ILE A 265 -3.75 7.39 15.26
CA ILE A 265 -4.27 8.61 14.63
C ILE A 265 -5.78 8.53 14.41
N GLY A 266 -6.30 7.37 13.97
CA GLY A 266 -7.71 7.22 13.58
C GLY A 266 -8.68 7.06 14.75
N ALA A 267 -8.23 6.38 15.81
CA ALA A 267 -9.04 6.11 17.01
C ALA A 267 -8.14 5.80 18.22
N PRO A 268 -8.60 6.05 19.46
CA PRO A 268 -7.95 5.54 20.66
C PRO A 268 -7.90 4.02 20.66
N ALA A 269 -6.72 3.44 20.86
CA ALA A 269 -6.55 2.03 21.12
C ALA A 269 -6.72 1.76 22.61
N LYS A 270 -7.52 0.76 22.95
CA LYS A 270 -7.78 0.36 24.34
C LYS A 270 -6.88 -0.78 24.78
N HIS A 271 -6.56 -1.68 23.84
CA HIS A 271 -5.79 -2.88 24.07
C HIS A 271 -4.68 -3.02 23.04
N ILE A 272 -3.45 -2.69 23.44
CA ILE A 272 -2.26 -2.82 22.64
C ILE A 272 -1.22 -3.64 23.38
N SER A 273 -0.63 -4.62 22.69
CA SER A 273 0.52 -5.37 23.18
C SER A 273 1.57 -5.46 22.10
N THR A 274 2.84 -5.27 22.47
CA THR A 274 3.97 -5.35 21.53
C THR A 274 5.08 -6.23 22.11
N THR A 275 5.89 -6.81 21.23
CA THR A 275 7.15 -7.48 21.58
C THR A 275 8.26 -7.07 20.60
N GLY A 276 9.51 -7.29 20.97
CA GLY A 276 10.67 -6.99 20.12
C GLY A 276 11.08 -5.51 20.09
N LEU A 277 10.42 -4.66 20.85
CA LEU A 277 10.76 -3.25 21.01
C LEU A 277 11.51 -3.02 22.33
N LYS A 278 12.30 -1.96 22.40
CA LYS A 278 12.95 -1.53 23.64
C LYS A 278 11.92 -1.13 24.70
N TRP A 279 10.86 -0.45 24.29
CA TRP A 279 9.73 -0.07 25.15
C TRP A 279 8.47 -0.75 24.66
N ASN A 280 8.28 -1.99 25.13
CA ASN A 280 7.11 -2.77 24.80
C ASN A 280 5.86 -2.31 25.58
N LEU A 281 4.71 -2.52 24.97
CA LEU A 281 3.38 -2.32 25.56
C LEU A 281 2.80 -3.66 26.00
N SER A 282 2.11 -3.68 27.13
CA SER A 282 1.43 -4.86 27.66
C SER A 282 0.00 -4.48 28.02
N ASP A 283 -0.94 -4.84 27.18
CA ASP A 283 -2.38 -4.50 27.30
C ASP A 283 -2.60 -3.01 27.67
N ALA A 284 -1.84 -2.15 27.01
CA ALA A 284 -1.83 -0.71 27.25
C ALA A 284 -2.90 0.00 26.41
N SER A 285 -3.25 1.24 26.81
CA SER A 285 -4.05 2.12 25.97
C SER A 285 -3.20 3.21 25.35
N MET A 286 -3.51 3.58 24.10
CA MET A 286 -2.84 4.66 23.36
C MET A 286 -3.85 5.61 22.74
N HIS A 287 -3.62 6.91 22.87
CA HIS A 287 -4.43 7.95 22.24
C HIS A 287 -3.67 9.28 22.19
N PHE A 288 -4.02 10.16 21.27
CA PHE A 288 -3.52 11.53 21.27
C PHE A 288 -3.97 12.29 22.51
N GLY A 289 -3.06 13.02 23.14
CA GLY A 289 -3.25 13.62 24.46
C GLY A 289 -2.90 12.68 25.63
N GLY A 290 -2.62 11.42 25.36
CA GLY A 290 -2.08 10.43 26.30
C GLY A 290 -0.83 9.78 25.74
N LEU A 291 -0.70 8.45 25.87
CA LEU A 291 0.45 7.71 25.35
C LEU A 291 0.39 7.62 23.81
N VAL A 292 1.51 7.97 23.17
CA VAL A 292 1.86 7.63 21.80
C VAL A 292 3.29 7.09 21.79
N SER A 293 3.57 6.09 20.96
CA SER A 293 4.92 5.51 20.87
C SER A 293 5.67 6.18 19.73
N THR A 294 6.59 7.08 20.07
CA THR A 294 7.51 7.72 19.13
C THR A 294 8.94 7.47 19.56
N SER A 295 9.88 7.47 18.62
CA SER A 295 11.30 7.26 18.90
C SER A 295 11.58 5.97 19.68
N ASN A 296 10.76 4.95 19.49
CA ASN A 296 11.03 3.60 19.98
C ASN A 296 12.14 2.97 19.11
N THR A 297 12.70 1.88 19.56
CA THR A 297 13.74 1.14 18.82
C THR A 297 13.59 -0.37 19.06
N TYR A 298 14.40 -1.15 18.38
CA TYR A 298 14.35 -2.62 18.45
C TYR A 298 15.20 -3.13 19.60
N ASP A 299 14.74 -4.20 20.27
CA ASP A 299 15.48 -4.83 21.37
C ASP A 299 16.35 -5.98 20.85
N LYS A 300 17.16 -5.71 19.81
CA LYS A 300 18.01 -6.72 19.13
C LYS A 300 17.23 -7.96 18.67
N CYS A 301 15.94 -7.80 18.44
CA CYS A 301 15.03 -8.85 18.02
C CYS A 301 14.71 -8.68 16.53
N PRO A 302 14.91 -9.72 15.69
CA PRO A 302 14.65 -9.63 14.25
C PRO A 302 13.16 -9.59 13.89
N GLU A 303 12.29 -9.61 14.89
CA GLU A 303 10.84 -9.54 14.72
C GLU A 303 10.22 -8.65 15.79
N VAL A 304 9.35 -7.75 15.36
CA VAL A 304 8.44 -7.01 16.24
C VAL A 304 7.03 -7.56 16.04
N THR A 305 6.33 -7.82 17.14
CA THR A 305 4.89 -8.13 17.08
C THR A 305 4.07 -6.97 17.60
N VAL A 306 2.90 -6.75 16.98
CA VAL A 306 1.91 -5.78 17.42
C VAL A 306 0.54 -6.45 17.40
N ASN A 307 -0.15 -6.46 18.54
CA ASN A 307 -1.54 -6.86 18.64
C ASN A 307 -2.37 -5.66 19.07
N THR A 308 -3.40 -5.30 18.31
CA THR A 308 -4.18 -4.07 18.51
C THR A 308 -5.65 -4.28 18.24
N ASP A 309 -6.51 -3.57 18.97
CA ASP A 309 -7.97 -3.55 18.80
C ASP A 309 -8.46 -2.52 17.77
N VAL A 310 -7.60 -1.62 17.31
CA VAL A 310 -7.91 -0.59 16.30
C VAL A 310 -6.78 -0.45 15.27
N SER A 311 -7.07 0.19 14.14
CA SER A 311 -6.05 0.48 13.12
C SER A 311 -5.05 1.53 13.63
N LEU A 312 -3.75 1.25 13.48
CA LEU A 312 -2.63 2.08 13.91
C LEU A 312 -1.68 2.37 12.76
N ILE A 313 -1.06 3.53 12.79
CA ILE A 313 0.05 3.82 11.89
C ILE A 313 1.35 3.28 12.50
N TRP A 314 2.02 2.42 11.76
CA TRP A 314 3.42 2.08 11.96
C TRP A 314 4.30 2.95 11.09
N THR A 315 5.41 3.44 11.66
CA THR A 315 6.45 4.14 10.91
C THR A 315 7.83 3.70 11.40
N MET A 316 8.81 3.65 10.50
CA MET A 316 10.16 3.22 10.84
C MET A 316 11.22 3.90 9.97
N GLY A 317 12.38 4.17 10.55
CA GLY A 317 13.55 4.70 9.85
C GLY A 317 14.21 3.63 8.99
N ILE A 318 14.70 4.04 7.80
CA ILE A 318 15.41 3.17 6.84
C ILE A 318 16.72 3.78 6.34
N GLU A 319 17.21 4.84 6.95
CA GLU A 319 18.42 5.55 6.51
C GLU A 319 19.63 4.62 6.38
N ILE A 320 19.80 3.68 7.31
CA ILE A 320 20.91 2.71 7.27
C ILE A 320 20.75 1.78 6.07
N LEU A 321 19.56 1.26 5.80
CA LEU A 321 19.31 0.40 4.64
C LEU A 321 19.56 1.13 3.32
N MET A 322 19.25 2.41 3.28
CA MET A 322 19.57 3.25 2.13
C MET A 322 21.08 3.34 1.89
N ASN A 323 21.92 3.24 2.92
CA ASN A 323 23.38 3.33 2.81
C ASN A 323 24.04 2.01 2.42
N THR A 324 23.50 0.87 2.81
CA THR A 324 24.05 -0.45 2.45
C THR A 324 23.88 -0.76 0.96
N VAL A 325 22.80 -0.34 0.33
CA VAL A 325 22.58 -0.50 -1.13
C VAL A 325 23.70 0.13 -1.98
N THR A 326 24.40 1.16 -1.48
CA THR A 326 25.50 1.81 -2.21
C THR A 326 26.83 1.04 -2.11
N ASN A 327 27.05 0.27 -1.07
CA ASN A 327 28.33 -0.43 -0.89
C ASN A 327 28.44 -1.66 -1.79
N VAL A 328 27.32 -2.29 -2.13
CA VAL A 328 27.29 -3.43 -3.07
C VAL A 328 27.57 -2.97 -4.51
N GLU A 329 27.09 -1.77 -4.90
CA GLU A 329 27.30 -1.24 -6.25
C GLU A 329 28.75 -0.76 -6.49
N ASN A 330 29.40 -0.19 -5.46
CA ASN A 330 30.79 0.26 -5.56
C ASN A 330 31.81 -0.89 -5.55
N SER A 331 31.50 -2.04 -4.96
CA SER A 331 32.36 -3.22 -4.98
C SER A 331 32.36 -3.93 -6.35
N SER A 332 31.25 -3.85 -7.09
CA SER A 332 31.14 -4.45 -8.44
C SER A 332 31.82 -3.61 -9.56
N ILE A 333 32.25 -2.39 -9.29
CA ILE A 333 32.90 -1.52 -10.27
C ILE A 333 34.45 -1.65 -10.17
N HIS A 334 34.98 -2.23 -9.10
CA HIS A 334 36.43 -2.40 -8.90
C HIS A 334 36.99 -3.76 -9.34
N ASP A 335 36.16 -4.69 -9.78
CA ASP A 335 36.52 -6.02 -10.25
C ASP A 335 36.38 -6.21 -11.78
N CYS A 336 36.50 -5.13 -12.58
CA CYS A 336 36.60 -5.18 -14.04
C CYS A 336 37.87 -4.53 -14.55
#